data_3983433216bfbb2cbbe7603c5ed5ed33
#
_entry.id   3983433216bfbb2cbbe7603c5ed5ed33
#
_cell.length_a   1.000
_cell.length_b   1.000
_cell.length_c   1.000
_cell.angle_alpha   90.00
_cell.angle_beta   90.00
_cell.angle_gamma   90.00
#
_symmetry.space_group_name_H-M   'P 1'
#
loop_
_entity.id
_entity.type
_entity.pdbx_description
1 polymer ?
#
loop_
_entity_poly.entity_id
_entity_poly.type
_entity_poly.pdbx_seq_one_letter_code
_entity_poly.pdbx_strand_id
1 'polypeptide(L)'
;MQPPFTIPSGFQKLGLAGICDCHTHIFPPAEQFPFAATRNYTPAIATLEALDALHTAMGVDRVVLAHPSPYGTDNTSMLYALESWGPARGRGVAVIDESFTLETLKKFHIAGVRGVRVNLETHGHNDPASAER
;
A
#
# COMPACT_ATOMS: atom_id res chain seq x y z
N MET A 1 6.83 -2.63 -21.63
CA MET A 1 7.00 -1.34 -20.91
C MET A 1 8.26 -1.46 -20.05
N GLN A 2 9.25 -0.61 -20.24
CA GLN A 2 10.41 -0.62 -19.33
C GLN A 2 9.97 -0.20 -17.93
N PRO A 3 10.51 -0.80 -16.87
CA PRO A 3 10.19 -0.38 -15.51
C PRO A 3 10.59 1.10 -15.32
N PRO A 4 9.85 1.87 -14.53
CA PRO A 4 10.09 3.30 -14.33
C PRO A 4 11.37 3.60 -13.55
N PHE A 5 12.16 2.59 -13.18
CA PHE A 5 13.42 2.71 -12.47
C PHE A 5 14.46 1.79 -13.10
N THR A 6 15.71 2.22 -13.04
CA THR A 6 16.86 1.41 -13.46
C THR A 6 17.50 0.81 -12.21
N ILE A 7 17.58 -0.52 -12.16
CA ILE A 7 18.32 -1.21 -11.10
C ILE A 7 19.80 -0.99 -11.36
N PRO A 8 20.57 -0.50 -10.38
CA PRO A 8 22.01 -0.30 -10.55
C PRO A 8 22.70 -1.60 -10.98
N SER A 9 23.65 -1.50 -11.91
CA SER A 9 24.35 -2.67 -12.46
C SER A 9 25.16 -3.47 -11.43
N GLY A 10 25.48 -2.87 -10.28
CA GLY A 10 26.16 -3.52 -9.16
C GLY A 10 25.23 -4.11 -8.10
N PHE A 11 23.92 -4.04 -8.33
CA PHE A 11 22.96 -4.59 -7.37
C PHE A 11 23.03 -6.11 -7.35
N GLN A 12 23.37 -6.67 -6.20
CA GLN A 12 23.36 -8.11 -5.99
C GLN A 12 22.16 -8.49 -5.09
N LYS A 13 21.40 -9.50 -5.52
CA LYS A 13 20.38 -10.11 -4.72
C LYS A 13 21.01 -10.64 -3.42
N LEU A 14 20.44 -10.31 -2.27
CA LEU A 14 21.03 -10.63 -0.96
C LEU A 14 21.11 -12.13 -0.66
N GLY A 15 20.50 -12.99 -1.48
CA GLY A 15 20.53 -14.44 -1.30
C GLY A 15 19.79 -14.95 -0.05
N LEU A 16 19.06 -14.07 0.63
CA LEU A 16 18.25 -14.41 1.79
C LEU A 16 16.85 -14.83 1.34
N ALA A 17 16.26 -15.79 2.06
CA ALA A 17 14.86 -16.16 1.88
C ALA A 17 13.97 -15.43 2.87
N GLY A 18 12.72 -15.14 2.46
CA GLY A 18 11.71 -14.56 3.33
C GLY A 18 11.89 -13.07 3.63
N ILE A 19 12.61 -12.33 2.79
CA ILE A 19 12.75 -10.87 2.92
C ILE A 19 11.36 -10.24 2.76
N CYS A 20 11.04 -9.30 3.64
CA CYS A 20 9.79 -8.55 3.61
C CYS A 20 10.07 -7.06 3.47
N ASP A 21 9.49 -6.44 2.43
CA ASP A 21 9.36 -4.98 2.37
C ASP A 21 8.19 -4.58 3.27
N CYS A 22 8.50 -3.95 4.39
CA CYS A 22 7.51 -3.70 5.45
C CYS A 22 6.73 -2.40 5.27
N HIS A 23 7.05 -1.54 4.30
CA HIS A 23 6.35 -0.28 4.07
C HIS A 23 6.52 0.21 2.63
N THR A 24 5.55 -0.08 1.80
CA THR A 24 5.55 0.37 0.41
C THR A 24 4.18 0.91 0.00
N HIS A 25 4.13 1.56 -1.16
CA HIS A 25 2.92 2.13 -1.74
C HIS A 25 2.83 1.76 -3.23
N ILE A 26 1.60 1.72 -3.74
CA ILE A 26 1.34 1.73 -5.17
C ILE A 26 0.45 2.92 -5.54
N PHE A 27 0.63 3.41 -6.75
CA PHE A 27 -0.18 4.48 -7.35
C PHE A 27 -0.53 4.09 -8.78
N PRO A 28 -1.50 3.17 -8.96
CA PRO A 28 -1.99 2.81 -10.29
C PRO A 28 -2.61 4.01 -11.00
N PRO A 29 -2.89 3.92 -12.32
CA PRO A 29 -3.54 5.01 -13.06
C PRO A 29 -4.83 5.48 -12.40
N ALA A 30 -5.02 6.80 -12.32
CA ALA A 30 -6.18 7.42 -11.65
C ALA A 30 -7.52 7.10 -12.33
N GLU A 31 -7.50 6.68 -13.59
CA GLU A 31 -8.68 6.19 -14.31
C GLU A 31 -9.20 4.88 -13.73
N GLN A 32 -8.33 4.08 -13.15
CA GLN A 32 -8.67 2.82 -12.50
C GLN A 32 -8.96 3.00 -11.01
N PHE A 33 -8.14 3.80 -10.34
CA PHE A 33 -8.25 4.09 -8.91
C PHE A 33 -8.12 5.60 -8.67
N PRO A 34 -9.24 6.34 -8.66
CA PRO A 34 -9.22 7.79 -8.52
C PRO A 34 -8.72 8.22 -7.15
N PHE A 35 -7.93 9.29 -7.14
CA PHE A 35 -7.49 9.92 -5.90
C PHE A 35 -8.62 10.69 -5.23
N ALA A 36 -8.57 10.81 -3.91
CA ALA A 36 -9.48 11.66 -3.14
C ALA A 36 -9.37 13.14 -3.58
N ALA A 37 -10.51 13.82 -3.64
CA ALA A 37 -10.55 15.25 -3.97
C ALA A 37 -9.81 16.10 -2.93
N THR A 38 -9.75 15.64 -1.69
CA THR A 38 -9.14 16.31 -0.54
C THR A 38 -7.64 16.05 -0.39
N ARG A 39 -7.01 15.34 -1.33
CA ARG A 39 -5.58 15.03 -1.24
C ARG A 39 -4.73 16.29 -1.27
N ASN A 40 -3.61 16.29 -0.55
CA ASN A 40 -2.65 17.41 -0.50
C ASN A 40 -1.59 17.33 -1.61
N TYR A 41 -1.42 16.17 -2.25
CA TYR A 41 -0.49 16.00 -3.37
C TYR A 41 -1.02 14.95 -4.35
N THR A 42 -0.51 14.99 -5.57
CA THR A 42 -0.79 13.99 -6.59
C THR A 42 0.51 13.25 -6.90
N PRO A 43 0.63 11.97 -6.56
CA PRO A 43 1.83 11.19 -6.81
C PRO A 43 1.99 10.87 -8.30
N ALA A 44 3.22 10.56 -8.71
CA ALA A 44 3.47 9.92 -10.00
C ALA A 44 2.94 8.49 -10.01
N ILE A 45 2.65 7.97 -11.21
CA ILE A 45 2.20 6.58 -11.37
C ILE A 45 3.29 5.62 -10.90
N ALA A 46 2.92 4.69 -10.04
CA ALA A 46 3.76 3.59 -9.55
C ALA A 46 2.89 2.33 -9.45
N THR A 47 2.90 1.51 -10.50
CA THR A 47 1.99 0.39 -10.62
C THR A 47 2.41 -0.82 -9.79
N LEU A 48 1.48 -1.75 -9.59
CA LEU A 48 1.74 -3.04 -8.95
C LEU A 48 2.84 -3.82 -9.67
N GLU A 49 2.78 -3.85 -11.00
CA GLU A 49 3.74 -4.56 -11.85
C GLU A 49 5.15 -3.97 -11.72
N ALA A 50 5.26 -2.64 -11.59
CA ALA A 50 6.54 -1.97 -11.39
C ALA A 50 7.15 -2.33 -10.03
N LEU A 51 6.32 -2.39 -8.98
CA LEU A 51 6.75 -2.81 -7.65
C LEU A 51 7.17 -4.28 -7.65
N ASP A 52 6.42 -5.16 -8.32
CA ASP A 52 6.75 -6.58 -8.44
C ASP A 52 8.07 -6.82 -9.18
N ALA A 53 8.33 -6.05 -10.23
CA ALA A 53 9.61 -6.11 -10.94
C ALA A 53 10.78 -5.69 -10.04
N LEU A 54 10.61 -4.64 -9.24
CA LEU A 54 11.60 -4.19 -8.26
C LEU A 54 11.85 -5.28 -7.20
N HIS A 55 10.79 -5.78 -6.58
CA HIS A 55 10.89 -6.82 -5.56
C HIS A 55 11.55 -8.10 -6.08
N THR A 56 11.20 -8.51 -7.31
CA THR A 56 11.83 -9.68 -7.95
C THR A 56 13.35 -9.47 -8.12
N ALA A 57 13.74 -8.30 -8.60
CA ALA A 57 15.16 -7.96 -8.78
C ALA A 57 15.92 -7.91 -7.45
N MET A 58 15.28 -7.41 -6.40
CA MET A 58 15.85 -7.31 -5.05
C MET A 58 15.80 -8.62 -4.26
N GLY A 59 15.01 -9.60 -4.70
CA GLY A 59 14.80 -10.84 -3.95
C GLY A 59 13.88 -10.66 -2.73
N VAL A 60 12.96 -9.72 -2.80
CA VAL A 60 11.93 -9.51 -1.79
C VAL A 60 10.77 -10.49 -2.04
N ASP A 61 10.46 -11.30 -1.02
CA ASP A 61 9.45 -12.35 -1.13
C ASP A 61 8.07 -11.88 -0.63
N ARG A 62 8.05 -11.03 0.39
CA ARG A 62 6.83 -10.58 1.07
C ARG A 62 6.76 -9.06 1.12
N VAL A 63 5.55 -8.54 1.24
CA VAL A 63 5.31 -7.10 1.19
C VAL A 63 4.18 -6.69 2.15
N VAL A 64 4.37 -5.55 2.80
CA VAL A 64 3.31 -4.85 3.52
C VAL A 64 3.01 -3.56 2.78
N LEU A 65 1.82 -3.49 2.18
CA LEU A 65 1.33 -2.31 1.50
C LEU A 65 0.66 -1.38 2.50
N ALA A 66 1.29 -0.26 2.82
CA ALA A 66 0.68 0.79 3.61
C ALA A 66 -0.19 1.67 2.70
N HIS A 67 -1.50 1.77 2.99
CA HIS A 67 -2.38 2.56 2.13
C HIS A 67 -2.02 4.05 2.17
N PRO A 68 -1.73 4.68 1.01
CA PRO A 68 -1.23 6.05 0.98
C PRO A 68 -2.36 7.08 1.06
N SER A 69 -2.06 8.23 1.67
CA SER A 69 -3.02 9.32 1.95
C SER A 69 -3.75 9.91 0.73
N PRO A 70 -3.19 9.94 -0.51
CA PRO A 70 -3.93 10.48 -1.65
C PRO A 70 -5.26 9.79 -1.99
N TYR A 71 -5.49 8.57 -1.51
CA TYR A 71 -6.76 7.85 -1.68
C TYR A 71 -7.75 8.08 -0.54
N GLY A 72 -7.35 8.79 0.54
CA GLY A 72 -8.18 8.94 1.73
C GLY A 72 -8.53 7.57 2.33
N THR A 73 -9.82 7.33 2.57
CA THR A 73 -10.33 6.07 3.11
C THR A 73 -10.80 5.07 2.04
N ASP A 74 -10.58 5.36 0.75
CA ASP A 74 -10.82 4.40 -0.33
C ASP A 74 -9.62 3.44 -0.46
N ASN A 75 -9.73 2.27 0.13
CA ASN A 75 -8.69 1.25 0.13
C ASN A 75 -8.72 0.30 -1.08
N THR A 76 -9.47 0.62 -2.13
CA THR A 76 -9.72 -0.28 -3.26
C THR A 76 -8.43 -0.67 -3.99
N SER A 77 -7.51 0.27 -4.22
CA SER A 77 -6.21 -0.01 -4.86
C SER A 77 -5.34 -0.97 -4.04
N MET A 78 -5.38 -0.86 -2.71
CA MET A 78 -4.68 -1.78 -1.81
C MET A 78 -5.31 -3.18 -1.86
N LEU A 79 -6.63 -3.27 -1.81
CA LEU A 79 -7.34 -4.56 -1.86
C LEU A 79 -7.08 -5.29 -3.18
N TYR A 80 -7.05 -4.56 -4.29
CA TYR A 80 -6.65 -5.09 -5.60
C TYR A 80 -5.24 -5.70 -5.57
N ALA A 81 -4.28 -5.01 -4.97
CA ALA A 81 -2.92 -5.54 -4.85
C ALA A 81 -2.85 -6.79 -3.96
N LEU A 82 -3.56 -6.79 -2.83
CA LEU A 82 -3.60 -7.95 -1.93
C LEU A 82 -4.22 -9.18 -2.58
N GLU A 83 -5.28 -8.99 -3.38
CA GLU A 83 -5.90 -10.07 -4.16
C GLU A 83 -4.92 -10.64 -5.19
N SER A 84 -4.20 -9.77 -5.89
CA SER A 84 -3.21 -10.17 -6.90
C SER A 84 -2.03 -10.94 -6.31
N TRP A 85 -1.56 -10.56 -5.14
CA TRP A 85 -0.42 -11.21 -4.46
C TRP A 85 -0.80 -12.48 -3.70
N GLY A 86 -2.01 -12.53 -3.20
CA GLY A 86 -2.49 -13.60 -2.33
C GLY A 86 -1.89 -13.57 -0.91
N PRO A 87 -2.41 -14.44 -0.02
CA PRO A 87 -2.10 -14.38 1.41
C PRO A 87 -0.68 -14.83 1.79
N ALA A 88 0.03 -15.51 0.89
CA ALA A 88 1.41 -15.92 1.15
C ALA A 88 2.39 -14.75 1.02
N ARG A 89 2.07 -13.75 0.18
CA ARG A 89 2.97 -12.65 -0.17
C ARG A 89 2.58 -11.31 0.47
N GLY A 90 1.31 -10.92 0.37
CA GLY A 90 0.85 -9.56 0.68
C GLY A 90 0.13 -9.42 2.02
N ARG A 91 0.38 -8.30 2.70
CA ARG A 91 -0.44 -7.79 3.81
C ARG A 91 -0.69 -6.30 3.60
N GLY A 92 -1.80 -5.80 4.13
CA GLY A 92 -2.19 -4.40 4.03
C GLY A 92 -2.32 -3.70 5.38
N VAL A 93 -2.03 -2.41 5.36
CA VAL A 93 -2.35 -1.47 6.44
C VAL A 93 -3.30 -0.44 5.87
N ALA A 94 -4.56 -0.46 6.30
CA ALA A 94 -5.64 0.34 5.75
C ALA A 94 -5.71 1.74 6.38
N VAL A 95 -6.34 2.68 5.67
CA VAL A 95 -6.83 3.93 6.25
C VAL A 95 -8.34 3.78 6.44
N ILE A 96 -8.80 3.97 7.67
CA ILE A 96 -10.21 3.85 8.04
C ILE A 96 -10.68 5.11 8.76
N ASP A 97 -11.98 5.28 8.85
CA ASP A 97 -12.66 6.29 9.64
C ASP A 97 -13.84 5.69 10.43
N GLU A 98 -14.59 6.53 11.09
CA GLU A 98 -15.74 6.13 11.94
C GLU A 98 -16.89 5.48 11.16
N SER A 99 -16.93 5.59 9.84
CA SER A 99 -17.97 4.97 8.98
C SER A 99 -17.76 3.48 8.75
N PHE A 100 -16.57 2.95 9.06
CA PHE A 100 -16.22 1.55 8.84
C PHE A 100 -16.92 0.63 9.84
N THR A 101 -17.71 -0.28 9.31
CA THR A 101 -18.42 -1.26 10.12
C THR A 101 -17.55 -2.47 10.46
N LEU A 102 -17.91 -3.21 11.50
CA LEU A 102 -17.25 -4.47 11.84
C LEU A 102 -17.29 -5.47 10.67
N GLU A 103 -18.37 -5.46 9.89
CA GLU A 103 -18.47 -6.31 8.69
C GLU A 103 -17.42 -5.94 7.64
N THR A 104 -17.21 -4.65 7.38
CA THR A 104 -16.18 -4.15 6.47
C THR A 104 -14.79 -4.54 6.97
N LEU A 105 -14.52 -4.40 8.26
CA LEU A 105 -13.23 -4.78 8.86
C LEU A 105 -12.98 -6.29 8.76
N LYS A 106 -14.00 -7.12 8.91
CA LYS A 106 -13.88 -8.58 8.67
C LYS A 106 -13.53 -8.90 7.22
N LYS A 107 -14.16 -8.22 6.25
CA LYS A 107 -13.82 -8.37 4.82
C LYS A 107 -12.36 -7.97 4.55
N PHE A 108 -11.91 -6.85 5.14
CA PHE A 108 -10.51 -6.41 5.05
C PHE A 108 -9.55 -7.45 5.65
N HIS A 109 -9.88 -8.02 6.79
CA HIS A 109 -9.08 -9.06 7.42
C HIS A 109 -8.94 -10.29 6.52
N ILE A 110 -10.04 -10.76 5.91
CA ILE A 110 -10.03 -11.88 4.96
C ILE A 110 -9.15 -11.56 3.74
N ALA A 111 -9.21 -10.32 3.23
CA ALA A 111 -8.40 -9.86 2.11
C ALA A 111 -6.89 -9.72 2.43
N GLY A 112 -6.49 -9.80 3.70
CA GLY A 112 -5.08 -9.72 4.09
C GLY A 112 -4.68 -8.44 4.81
N VAL A 113 -5.61 -7.54 5.11
CA VAL A 113 -5.34 -6.36 5.95
C VAL A 113 -5.07 -6.80 7.39
N ARG A 114 -4.02 -6.25 8.00
CA ARG A 114 -3.58 -6.62 9.36
C ARG A 114 -3.32 -5.42 10.26
N GLY A 115 -3.49 -4.22 9.75
CA GLY A 115 -3.32 -3.01 10.52
C GLY A 115 -4.11 -1.85 9.94
N VAL A 116 -4.21 -0.81 10.72
CA VAL A 116 -4.75 0.49 10.30
C VAL A 116 -3.71 1.57 10.57
N ARG A 117 -3.76 2.65 9.78
CA ARG A 117 -2.91 3.82 10.00
C ARG A 117 -3.76 5.07 10.17
N VAL A 118 -3.27 5.96 11.01
CA VAL A 118 -3.79 7.32 11.17
C VAL A 118 -2.78 8.29 10.57
N ASN A 119 -3.23 9.11 9.62
CA ASN A 119 -2.39 10.09 8.94
C ASN A 119 -2.47 11.44 9.68
N LEU A 120 -1.69 11.62 10.74
CA LEU A 120 -1.70 12.85 11.53
C LEU A 120 -1.10 14.05 10.76
N GLU A 121 -0.11 13.82 9.93
CA GLU A 121 0.66 14.87 9.26
C GLU A 121 -0.02 15.42 8.01
N THR A 122 -0.70 14.55 7.24
CA THR A 122 -1.29 14.93 5.96
C THR A 122 -2.67 15.60 6.06
N HIS A 123 -3.32 15.54 7.21
CA HIS A 123 -4.65 16.14 7.43
C HIS A 123 -4.65 17.34 8.37
N GLY A 124 -3.47 17.83 8.80
CA GLY A 124 -3.34 19.00 9.67
C GLY A 124 -3.91 18.80 11.08
N HIS A 125 -4.30 17.61 11.43
CA HIS A 125 -4.82 17.24 12.74
C HIS A 125 -3.76 16.41 13.49
N ASN A 126 -2.82 17.10 14.13
CA ASN A 126 -1.83 16.50 15.01
C ASN A 126 -2.45 16.12 16.37
N ASP A 127 -3.71 15.68 16.38
CA ASP A 127 -4.38 15.27 17.62
C ASP A 127 -4.26 13.75 17.79
N PRO A 128 -3.43 13.29 18.74
CA PRO A 128 -3.32 11.86 19.07
C PRO A 128 -4.64 11.21 19.49
N ALA A 129 -5.60 12.00 20.02
CA ALA A 129 -6.91 11.51 20.41
C ALA A 129 -7.74 11.00 19.21
N SER A 130 -7.39 11.37 17.98
CA SER A 130 -7.99 10.80 16.77
C SER A 130 -7.67 9.31 16.56
N ALA A 131 -6.62 8.81 17.21
CA ALA A 131 -6.23 7.40 17.14
C ALA A 131 -6.95 6.52 18.17
N GLU A 132 -7.64 7.12 19.15
CA GLU A 132 -8.34 6.42 20.24
C GLU A 132 -9.84 6.16 19.92
N ARG A 133 -10.35 6.65 18.77
CA ARG A 133 -11.76 6.54 18.38
C ARG A 133 -12.02 5.32 17.44
#